data_a67edbe87e594f6d5993e1c6b26e7c93
#
_entry.id   a67edbe87e594f6d5993e1c6b26e7c93
#
_cell.length_a   1.000
_cell.length_b   1.000
_cell.length_c   1.000
_cell.angle_alpha   90.00
_cell.angle_beta   90.00
_cell.angle_gamma   90.00
#
_symmetry.space_group_name_H-M   'P 1'
#
loop_
_entity.id
_entity.type
_entity.pdbx_description
1 polymer ?
#
loop_
_entity_poly.entity_id
_entity_poly.type
_entity_poly.pdbx_seq_one_letter_code
_entity_poly.pdbx_strand_id
1 'polypeptide(L)'
;MTMHIFLTSVKPIAGGEETELSFLIDGGDFSERKKLVIAAEMFFPLGFPLEIVKDIEIDTFKFDEISFLADKTAAIKRGIYILSFGDNTKKALTRKLTEKGFSREVSAEAAEYLAEMGYINEEESAKLLASDMANKKLYGPRRIKSALYEKGFSKDVCEIAVDSLNVNFSKILAKRISKMRIKPDFSDEKERKKAIASFMRLGFSYDDLPFLKER
;
A
#
# COMPACT_ATOMS: atom_id res chain seq x y z
N MET A 1 33.77 2.38 26.11
CA MET A 1 33.22 3.74 26.34
C MET A 1 31.74 3.58 26.60
N THR A 2 31.26 4.12 27.68
CA THR A 2 29.82 4.06 28.02
C THR A 2 29.16 5.31 27.45
N MET A 3 28.14 5.14 26.60
CA MET A 3 27.34 6.21 26.05
C MET A 3 26.18 6.51 27.02
N HIS A 4 26.04 7.76 27.42
CA HIS A 4 24.94 8.22 28.27
C HIS A 4 23.98 9.06 27.43
N ILE A 5 22.68 8.80 27.55
CA ILE A 5 21.64 9.48 26.78
C ILE A 5 20.65 10.11 27.77
N PHE A 6 20.49 11.42 27.65
CA PHE A 6 19.61 12.18 28.54
C PHE A 6 18.47 12.82 27.73
N LEU A 7 17.24 12.58 28.14
CA LEU A 7 16.07 13.34 27.68
C LEU A 7 16.06 14.68 28.43
N THR A 8 16.25 15.77 27.70
CA THR A 8 16.42 17.12 28.25
C THR A 8 15.18 18.01 28.10
N SER A 9 14.31 17.71 27.13
CA SER A 9 13.10 18.49 26.91
C SER A 9 12.02 17.65 26.22
N VAL A 10 10.78 17.92 26.61
CA VAL A 10 9.56 17.42 25.97
C VAL A 10 8.73 18.64 25.63
N LYS A 11 8.34 18.81 24.37
CA LYS A 11 7.59 19.97 23.90
C LYS A 11 6.49 19.57 22.94
N PRO A 12 5.21 19.75 23.30
CA PRO A 12 4.11 19.62 22.34
C PRO A 12 4.27 20.64 21.19
N ILE A 13 4.09 20.16 19.97
CA ILE A 13 4.11 20.96 18.74
C ILE A 13 2.91 20.64 17.87
N ALA A 14 2.75 21.32 16.74
CA ALA A 14 1.64 21.10 15.80
C ALA A 14 0.24 21.13 16.48
N GLY A 15 0.02 22.08 17.39
CA GLY A 15 -1.26 22.15 18.12
C GLY A 15 -1.50 21.02 19.12
N GLY A 16 -0.48 20.26 19.49
CA GLY A 16 -0.56 19.12 20.40
C GLY A 16 -0.69 17.77 19.72
N GLU A 17 -0.72 17.73 18.38
CA GLU A 17 -0.77 16.48 17.61
C GLU A 17 0.58 15.74 17.61
N GLU A 18 1.67 16.44 17.90
CA GLU A 18 3.03 15.92 17.94
C GLU A 18 3.79 16.40 19.16
N THR A 19 4.82 15.65 19.52
CA THR A 19 5.72 15.95 20.62
C THR A 19 7.16 15.92 20.12
N GLU A 20 7.88 17.05 20.29
CA GLU A 20 9.33 17.13 20.07
C GLU A 20 10.04 16.73 21.36
N LEU A 21 10.94 15.75 21.24
CA LEU A 21 11.82 15.27 22.29
C LEU A 21 13.24 15.70 21.98
N SER A 22 13.90 16.35 22.94
CA SER A 22 15.31 16.75 22.81
C SER A 22 16.20 15.87 23.66
N PHE A 23 17.28 15.38 23.08
CA PHE A 23 18.24 14.51 23.72
C PHE A 23 19.63 15.12 23.73
N LEU A 24 20.38 14.84 24.80
CA LEU A 24 21.84 15.03 24.90
C LEU A 24 22.45 13.62 24.92
N ILE A 25 23.31 13.34 23.95
CA ILE A 25 24.05 12.08 23.85
C ILE A 25 25.49 12.37 24.19
N ASP A 26 26.00 11.78 25.28
CA ASP A 26 27.36 11.98 25.77
C ASP A 26 28.14 10.67 25.64
N GLY A 27 29.14 10.66 24.78
CA GLY A 27 30.07 9.56 24.54
C GLY A 27 31.41 9.71 25.21
N GLY A 28 31.59 10.72 26.09
CA GLY A 28 32.83 11.03 26.75
C GLY A 28 33.78 11.93 25.93
N ASP A 29 34.07 11.52 24.68
CA ASP A 29 34.92 12.31 23.77
C ASP A 29 34.09 13.20 22.83
N PHE A 30 32.78 12.99 22.76
CA PHE A 30 31.87 13.81 21.98
C PHE A 30 30.53 13.99 22.72
N SER A 31 29.90 15.12 22.45
CA SER A 31 28.52 15.38 22.92
C SER A 31 27.68 15.87 21.76
N GLU A 32 26.53 15.26 21.57
CA GLU A 32 25.61 15.58 20.48
C GLU A 32 24.21 15.89 21.02
N ARG A 33 23.53 16.86 20.42
CA ARG A 33 22.13 17.13 20.67
C ARG A 33 21.30 16.61 19.52
N LYS A 34 20.30 15.79 19.82
CA LYS A 34 19.39 15.22 18.84
C LYS A 34 17.95 15.57 19.19
N LYS A 35 17.15 15.88 18.17
CA LYS A 35 15.71 16.11 18.31
C LYS A 35 14.97 15.05 17.54
N LEU A 36 13.93 14.49 18.15
CA LEU A 36 13.02 13.51 17.57
C LEU A 36 11.59 14.04 17.72
N VAL A 37 10.77 13.82 16.70
CA VAL A 37 9.35 14.20 16.70
C VAL A 37 8.52 12.95 16.60
N ILE A 38 7.63 12.74 17.53
CA ILE A 38 6.68 11.62 17.57
C ILE A 38 5.24 12.13 17.61
N ALA A 39 4.31 11.38 17.03
CA ALA A 39 2.89 11.63 17.20
C ALA A 39 2.51 11.56 18.67
N ALA A 40 1.62 12.46 19.13
CA ALA A 40 1.26 12.55 20.54
C ALA A 40 0.71 11.23 21.09
N GLU A 41 -0.07 10.51 20.30
CA GLU A 41 -0.60 9.18 20.66
C GLU A 41 0.49 8.12 20.90
N MET A 42 1.64 8.23 20.23
CA MET A 42 2.80 7.36 20.42
C MET A 42 3.67 7.81 21.60
N PHE A 43 3.58 9.08 21.99
CA PHE A 43 4.32 9.63 23.11
C PHE A 43 3.74 9.20 24.47
N PHE A 44 2.44 9.29 24.66
CA PHE A 44 1.82 9.02 25.97
C PHE A 44 2.14 7.63 26.54
N PRO A 45 2.17 6.54 25.77
CA PRO A 45 2.55 5.22 26.27
C PRO A 45 3.99 5.12 26.78
N LEU A 46 4.88 6.04 26.39
CA LEU A 46 6.28 6.05 26.83
C LEU A 46 6.42 6.42 28.32
N GLY A 47 5.40 7.07 28.91
CA GLY A 47 5.35 7.40 30.33
C GLY A 47 6.25 8.55 30.77
N PHE A 48 6.79 9.36 29.84
CA PHE A 48 7.57 10.52 30.20
C PHE A 48 6.67 11.69 30.62
N PRO A 49 7.14 12.53 31.58
CA PRO A 49 6.43 13.74 31.95
C PRO A 49 6.47 14.77 30.80
N LEU A 50 5.44 15.61 30.69
CA LEU A 50 5.40 16.69 29.70
C LEU A 50 6.37 17.83 30.05
N GLU A 51 6.77 17.94 31.31
CA GLU A 51 7.73 18.94 31.78
C GLU A 51 8.94 18.23 32.38
N ILE A 52 10.11 18.48 31.84
CA ILE A 52 11.39 17.93 32.31
C ILE A 52 12.04 18.98 33.21
N VAL A 53 11.96 18.74 34.52
CA VAL A 53 12.59 19.59 35.54
C VAL A 53 14.08 19.26 35.70
N LYS A 54 14.42 17.98 35.51
CA LYS A 54 15.80 17.45 35.53
C LYS A 54 15.97 16.43 34.44
N ASP A 55 17.08 16.50 33.73
CA ASP A 55 17.41 15.57 32.65
C ASP A 55 17.22 14.10 33.10
N ILE A 56 16.53 13.33 32.27
CA ILE A 56 16.20 11.93 32.52
C ILE A 56 17.16 11.06 31.73
N GLU A 57 18.02 10.32 32.41
CA GLU A 57 18.85 9.33 31.75
C GLU A 57 18.01 8.15 31.27
N ILE A 58 18.20 7.78 30.00
CA ILE A 58 17.56 6.63 29.38
C ILE A 58 18.60 5.69 28.80
N ASP A 59 18.29 4.41 28.74
CA ASP A 59 19.16 3.43 28.11
C ASP A 59 19.07 3.48 26.57
N THR A 60 19.99 2.82 25.91
CA THR A 60 20.06 2.76 24.44
C THR A 60 18.83 2.09 23.85
N PHE A 61 18.28 1.08 24.50
CA PHE A 61 17.09 0.36 24.03
C PHE A 61 15.87 1.31 23.98
N LYS A 62 15.68 2.09 25.05
CA LYS A 62 14.59 3.08 25.10
C LYS A 62 14.78 4.20 24.06
N PHE A 63 16.03 4.60 23.83
CA PHE A 63 16.32 5.59 22.79
C PHE A 63 16.06 5.07 21.37
N ASP A 64 16.39 3.79 21.11
CA ASP A 64 16.13 3.13 19.83
C ASP A 64 14.62 2.99 19.59
N GLU A 65 13.84 2.63 20.63
CA GLU A 65 12.38 2.61 20.59
C GLU A 65 11.81 3.98 20.19
N ILE A 66 12.26 5.05 20.83
CA ILE A 66 11.81 6.41 20.54
C ILE A 66 12.24 6.83 19.12
N SER A 67 13.45 6.47 18.70
CA SER A 67 13.94 6.76 17.35
C SER A 67 13.09 6.05 16.29
N PHE A 68 12.72 4.80 16.54
CA PHE A 68 11.80 4.05 15.68
C PHE A 68 10.42 4.71 15.57
N LEU A 69 9.85 5.17 16.68
CA LEU A 69 8.56 5.88 16.70
C LEU A 69 8.63 7.22 15.95
N ALA A 70 9.76 7.92 16.03
CA ALA A 70 9.97 9.14 15.27
C ALA A 70 10.02 8.88 13.76
N ASP A 71 10.76 7.86 13.34
CA ASP A 71 10.82 7.43 11.95
C ASP A 71 9.44 6.97 11.45
N LYS A 72 8.67 6.24 12.28
CA LYS A 72 7.30 5.82 11.97
C LYS A 72 6.38 7.03 11.79
N THR A 73 6.47 8.03 12.66
CA THR A 73 5.71 9.29 12.54
C THR A 73 6.02 10.00 11.22
N ALA A 74 7.30 10.12 10.88
CA ALA A 74 7.72 10.72 9.62
C ALA A 74 7.24 9.92 8.39
N ALA A 75 7.29 8.59 8.48
CA ALA A 75 6.81 7.70 7.42
C ALA A 75 5.30 7.80 7.24
N ILE A 76 4.51 7.90 8.31
CA ILE A 76 3.06 8.11 8.27
C ILE A 76 2.74 9.41 7.53
N LYS A 77 3.36 10.53 7.90
CA LYS A 77 3.19 11.82 7.21
C LYS A 77 3.52 11.71 5.72
N ARG A 78 4.63 11.04 5.40
CA ARG A 78 5.02 10.80 4.01
C ARG A 78 4.02 9.92 3.28
N GLY A 79 3.46 8.92 3.96
CA GLY A 79 2.42 8.03 3.46
C GLY A 79 1.15 8.78 3.10
N ILE A 80 0.65 9.63 4.01
CA ILE A 80 -0.52 10.50 3.76
C ILE A 80 -0.28 11.37 2.51
N TYR A 81 0.91 11.98 2.41
CA TYR A 81 1.27 12.75 1.22
C TYR A 81 1.26 11.92 -0.06
N ILE A 82 1.76 10.68 -0.03
CA ILE A 82 1.73 9.79 -1.20
C ILE A 82 0.29 9.41 -1.56
N LEU A 83 -0.55 9.12 -0.58
CA LEU A 83 -1.94 8.74 -0.77
C LEU A 83 -2.81 9.90 -1.29
N SER A 84 -2.45 11.16 -1.04
CA SER A 84 -3.16 12.32 -1.59
C SER A 84 -3.08 12.43 -3.13
N PHE A 85 -2.14 11.73 -3.78
CA PHE A 85 -2.01 11.68 -5.24
C PHE A 85 -2.70 10.47 -5.88
N GLY A 86 -3.25 9.56 -5.10
CA GLY A 86 -4.00 8.39 -5.58
C GLY A 86 -3.86 7.17 -4.71
N ASP A 87 -4.76 6.22 -4.92
CA ASP A 87 -4.85 4.99 -4.15
C ASP A 87 -3.59 4.13 -4.31
N ASN A 88 -3.19 3.54 -3.21
CA ASN A 88 -2.10 2.58 -3.17
C ASN A 88 -2.50 1.38 -2.32
N THR A 89 -1.99 0.20 -2.65
CA THR A 89 -2.03 -0.94 -1.73
C THR A 89 -1.02 -0.75 -0.60
N LYS A 90 -1.22 -1.41 0.54
CA LYS A 90 -0.22 -1.45 1.64
C LYS A 90 1.16 -1.82 1.10
N LYS A 91 1.24 -2.85 0.27
CA LYS A 91 2.48 -3.30 -0.36
C LYS A 91 3.13 -2.22 -1.25
N ALA A 92 2.33 -1.51 -2.04
CA ALA A 92 2.83 -0.44 -2.89
C ALA A 92 3.31 0.77 -2.08
N LEU A 93 2.56 1.13 -1.01
CA LEU A 93 2.96 2.21 -0.11
C LEU A 93 4.25 1.87 0.64
N THR A 94 4.36 0.66 1.23
CA THR A 94 5.59 0.18 1.88
C THR A 94 6.80 0.31 0.96
N ARG A 95 6.69 -0.16 -0.29
CA ARG A 95 7.78 0.00 -1.27
C ARG A 95 8.15 1.46 -1.51
N LYS A 96 7.14 2.33 -1.71
CA LYS A 96 7.38 3.76 -1.96
C LYS A 96 8.03 4.46 -0.76
N LEU A 97 7.66 4.10 0.47
CA LEU A 97 8.29 4.62 1.69
C LEU A 97 9.74 4.15 1.80
N THR A 98 10.01 2.87 1.51
CA THR A 98 11.39 2.34 1.49
C THR A 98 12.25 3.05 0.42
N GLU A 99 11.70 3.34 -0.76
CA GLU A 99 12.36 4.13 -1.81
C GLU A 99 12.65 5.58 -1.35
N LYS A 100 11.97 6.08 -0.32
CA LYS A 100 12.20 7.40 0.30
C LYS A 100 13.20 7.36 1.47
N GLY A 101 13.78 6.19 1.75
CA GLY A 101 14.85 6.04 2.73
C GLY A 101 14.40 5.53 4.10
N PHE A 102 13.11 5.24 4.31
CA PHE A 102 12.67 4.58 5.55
C PHE A 102 13.07 3.11 5.56
N SER A 103 13.32 2.56 6.74
CA SER A 103 13.56 1.13 6.88
C SER A 103 12.35 0.33 6.40
N ARG A 104 12.56 -0.94 6.02
CA ARG A 104 11.45 -1.81 5.58
C ARG A 104 10.42 -2.01 6.70
N GLU A 105 10.87 -2.13 7.93
CA GLU A 105 10.03 -2.31 9.11
C GLU A 105 9.17 -1.07 9.38
N VAL A 106 9.79 0.12 9.49
CA VAL A 106 9.09 1.40 9.63
C VAL A 106 8.08 1.62 8.51
N SER A 107 8.47 1.31 7.25
CA SER A 107 7.59 1.46 6.09
C SER A 107 6.38 0.54 6.14
N ALA A 108 6.56 -0.70 6.61
CA ALA A 108 5.48 -1.66 6.75
C ALA A 108 4.51 -1.25 7.87
N GLU A 109 5.03 -0.88 9.04
CA GLU A 109 4.20 -0.41 10.15
C GLU A 109 3.44 0.88 9.85
N ALA A 110 4.07 1.83 9.14
CA ALA A 110 3.38 3.04 8.72
C ALA A 110 2.25 2.75 7.71
N ALA A 111 2.46 1.80 6.78
CA ALA A 111 1.42 1.40 5.83
C ALA A 111 0.27 0.65 6.51
N GLU A 112 0.56 -0.19 7.52
CA GLU A 112 -0.47 -0.88 8.31
C GLU A 112 -1.29 0.12 9.12
N TYR A 113 -0.63 1.02 9.84
CA TYR A 113 -1.30 2.10 10.58
C TYR A 113 -2.24 2.92 9.68
N LEU A 114 -1.79 3.31 8.48
CA LEU A 114 -2.63 4.06 7.54
C LEU A 114 -3.81 3.25 7.00
N ALA A 115 -3.68 1.93 6.90
CA ALA A 115 -4.79 1.06 6.54
C ALA A 115 -5.81 0.94 7.68
N GLU A 116 -5.35 0.76 8.92
CA GLU A 116 -6.21 0.74 10.11
C GLU A 116 -6.99 2.05 10.30
N MET A 117 -6.36 3.17 10.01
CA MET A 117 -7.00 4.50 10.02
C MET A 117 -7.92 4.77 8.81
N GLY A 118 -8.05 3.80 7.88
CA GLY A 118 -8.95 3.90 6.73
C GLY A 118 -8.41 4.73 5.56
N TYR A 119 -7.15 5.17 5.59
CA TYR A 119 -6.52 5.85 4.45
C TYR A 119 -6.26 4.92 3.26
N ILE A 120 -6.23 3.60 3.49
CA ILE A 120 -6.06 2.57 2.46
C ILE A 120 -7.26 1.62 2.55
N ASN A 121 -8.09 1.60 1.51
CA ASN A 121 -9.17 0.64 1.34
C ASN A 121 -8.88 -0.25 0.12
N GLU A 122 -8.13 -1.33 0.33
CA GLU A 122 -7.72 -2.22 -0.75
C GLU A 122 -8.90 -2.90 -1.43
N GLU A 123 -9.93 -3.27 -0.69
CA GLU A 123 -11.10 -3.97 -1.24
C GLU A 123 -11.88 -3.08 -2.21
N GLU A 124 -12.18 -1.84 -1.81
CA GLU A 124 -12.89 -0.89 -2.66
C GLU A 124 -12.06 -0.49 -3.89
N SER A 125 -10.78 -0.19 -3.68
CA SER A 125 -9.85 0.13 -4.77
C SER A 125 -9.73 -1.01 -5.78
N ALA A 126 -9.69 -2.27 -5.32
CA ALA A 126 -9.64 -3.44 -6.18
C ALA A 126 -10.93 -3.61 -6.99
N LYS A 127 -12.12 -3.40 -6.38
CA LYS A 127 -13.43 -3.47 -7.06
C LYS A 127 -13.53 -2.42 -8.16
N LEU A 128 -13.14 -1.18 -7.88
CA LEU A 128 -13.14 -0.10 -8.88
C LEU A 128 -12.20 -0.42 -10.04
N LEU A 129 -10.98 -0.86 -9.76
CA LEU A 129 -10.02 -1.26 -10.78
C LEU A 129 -10.48 -2.47 -11.60
N ALA A 130 -11.08 -3.47 -10.96
CA ALA A 130 -11.65 -4.63 -11.64
C ALA A 130 -12.75 -4.22 -12.62
N SER A 131 -13.65 -3.34 -12.18
CA SER A 131 -14.72 -2.79 -13.01
C SER A 131 -14.16 -2.02 -14.22
N ASP A 132 -13.15 -1.19 -14.03
CA ASP A 132 -12.48 -0.47 -15.10
C ASP A 132 -11.79 -1.41 -16.10
N MET A 133 -11.14 -2.46 -15.61
CA MET A 133 -10.49 -3.45 -16.46
C MET A 133 -11.52 -4.26 -17.28
N ALA A 134 -12.65 -4.62 -16.70
CA ALA A 134 -13.73 -5.30 -17.40
C ALA A 134 -14.38 -4.39 -18.46
N ASN A 135 -14.79 -3.19 -18.09
CA ASN A 135 -15.63 -2.33 -18.91
C ASN A 135 -14.85 -1.48 -19.93
N LYS A 136 -13.64 -1.00 -19.56
CA LYS A 136 -12.81 -0.14 -20.42
C LYS A 136 -11.76 -0.94 -21.20
N LYS A 137 -11.02 -1.85 -20.51
CA LYS A 137 -9.98 -2.66 -21.16
C LYS A 137 -10.50 -3.94 -21.79
N LEU A 138 -11.72 -4.33 -21.46
CA LEU A 138 -12.39 -5.53 -21.96
C LEU A 138 -11.57 -6.80 -21.69
N TYR A 139 -11.09 -6.94 -20.45
CA TYR A 139 -10.37 -8.11 -19.98
C TYR A 139 -11.33 -9.16 -19.42
N GLY A 140 -10.95 -10.43 -19.55
CA GLY A 140 -11.62 -11.53 -18.88
C GLY A 140 -11.19 -11.67 -17.40
N PRO A 141 -11.92 -12.48 -16.61
CA PRO A 141 -11.75 -12.54 -15.15
C PRO A 141 -10.35 -12.95 -14.73
N ARG A 142 -9.72 -13.91 -15.43
CA ARG A 142 -8.36 -14.37 -15.12
C ARG A 142 -7.30 -13.27 -15.31
N ARG A 143 -7.42 -12.47 -16.36
CA ARG A 143 -6.48 -11.36 -16.61
C ARG A 143 -6.69 -10.22 -15.62
N ILE A 144 -7.93 -9.98 -15.19
CA ILE A 144 -8.25 -8.98 -14.15
C ILE A 144 -7.58 -9.41 -12.84
N LYS A 145 -7.77 -10.67 -12.39
CA LYS A 145 -7.13 -11.21 -11.18
C LYS A 145 -5.60 -11.06 -11.23
N SER A 146 -4.97 -11.47 -12.34
CA SER A 146 -3.52 -11.31 -12.51
C SER A 146 -3.06 -9.85 -12.45
N ALA A 147 -3.78 -8.94 -13.10
CA ALA A 147 -3.43 -7.53 -13.14
C ALA A 147 -3.59 -6.84 -11.76
N LEU A 148 -4.57 -7.25 -10.96
CA LEU A 148 -4.72 -6.80 -9.58
C LEU A 148 -3.57 -7.33 -8.71
N TYR A 149 -3.24 -8.61 -8.83
CA TYR A 149 -2.13 -9.22 -8.11
C TYR A 149 -0.77 -8.56 -8.45
N GLU A 150 -0.51 -8.27 -9.73
CA GLU A 150 0.64 -7.51 -10.20
C GLU A 150 0.74 -6.11 -9.56
N LYS A 151 -0.41 -5.51 -9.21
CA LYS A 151 -0.49 -4.23 -8.50
C LYS A 151 -0.27 -4.33 -6.99
N GLY A 152 -0.19 -5.55 -6.45
CA GLY A 152 0.12 -5.79 -5.05
C GLY A 152 -1.07 -6.10 -4.16
N PHE A 153 -2.28 -6.26 -4.71
CA PHE A 153 -3.43 -6.74 -3.94
C PHE A 153 -3.23 -8.20 -3.51
N SER A 154 -3.78 -8.59 -2.36
CA SER A 154 -3.77 -9.97 -1.91
C SER A 154 -4.62 -10.85 -2.83
N LYS A 155 -4.39 -12.18 -2.79
CA LYS A 155 -5.15 -13.13 -3.59
C LYS A 155 -6.64 -13.07 -3.28
N ASP A 156 -7.00 -12.98 -1.99
CA ASP A 156 -8.37 -12.95 -1.51
C ASP A 156 -9.09 -11.66 -1.98
N VAL A 157 -8.43 -10.51 -1.86
CA VAL A 157 -8.96 -9.24 -2.38
C VAL A 157 -9.16 -9.28 -3.89
N CYS A 158 -8.24 -9.90 -4.64
CA CYS A 158 -8.40 -10.07 -6.09
C CYS A 158 -9.59 -10.97 -6.44
N GLU A 159 -9.85 -12.03 -5.67
CA GLU A 159 -10.99 -12.91 -5.86
C GLU A 159 -12.30 -12.18 -5.55
N ILE A 160 -12.41 -11.58 -4.37
CA ILE A 160 -13.58 -10.78 -3.97
C ILE A 160 -13.90 -9.71 -5.01
N ALA A 161 -12.89 -8.97 -5.49
CA ALA A 161 -13.09 -7.90 -6.46
C ALA A 161 -13.63 -8.42 -7.80
N VAL A 162 -13.16 -9.56 -8.29
CA VAL A 162 -13.65 -10.13 -9.55
C VAL A 162 -15.01 -10.78 -9.39
N ASP A 163 -15.25 -11.48 -8.28
CA ASP A 163 -16.51 -12.18 -8.01
C ASP A 163 -17.66 -11.19 -7.71
N SER A 164 -17.32 -9.98 -7.20
CA SER A 164 -18.29 -8.90 -7.03
C SER A 164 -18.71 -8.20 -8.32
N LEU A 165 -18.02 -8.47 -9.44
CA LEU A 165 -18.37 -7.86 -10.73
C LEU A 165 -19.73 -8.37 -11.23
N ASN A 166 -20.70 -7.49 -11.29
CA ASN A 166 -22.00 -7.80 -11.89
C ASN A 166 -21.93 -7.58 -13.43
N VAL A 167 -21.12 -8.40 -14.11
CA VAL A 167 -20.90 -8.31 -15.54
C VAL A 167 -21.04 -9.68 -16.22
N ASN A 168 -21.52 -9.66 -17.45
CA ASN A 168 -21.53 -10.84 -18.30
C ASN A 168 -20.28 -10.85 -19.18
N PHE A 169 -19.32 -11.72 -18.88
CA PHE A 169 -18.05 -11.79 -19.59
C PHE A 169 -18.20 -12.22 -21.06
N SER A 170 -19.21 -12.98 -21.42
CA SER A 170 -19.52 -13.28 -22.83
C SER A 170 -19.93 -12.01 -23.60
N LYS A 171 -20.69 -11.10 -22.97
CA LYS A 171 -21.01 -9.80 -23.58
C LYS A 171 -19.76 -8.89 -23.67
N ILE A 172 -18.87 -8.92 -22.68
CA ILE A 172 -17.61 -8.18 -22.73
C ILE A 172 -16.75 -8.70 -23.88
N LEU A 173 -16.66 -10.01 -24.05
CA LEU A 173 -15.94 -10.61 -25.17
C LEU A 173 -16.55 -10.23 -26.52
N ALA A 174 -17.88 -10.29 -26.66
CA ALA A 174 -18.56 -9.86 -27.89
C ALA A 174 -18.25 -8.37 -28.22
N LYS A 175 -18.26 -7.50 -27.19
CA LYS A 175 -17.85 -6.11 -27.33
C LYS A 175 -16.37 -5.98 -27.74
N ARG A 176 -15.50 -6.86 -27.23
CA ARG A 176 -14.08 -6.89 -27.65
C ARG A 176 -13.94 -7.25 -29.11
N ILE A 177 -14.64 -8.31 -29.56
CA ILE A 177 -14.64 -8.76 -30.95
C ILE A 177 -15.16 -7.67 -31.89
N SER A 178 -16.26 -6.99 -31.52
CA SER A 178 -16.83 -5.92 -32.34
C SER A 178 -15.87 -4.73 -32.57
N LYS A 179 -14.93 -4.50 -31.64
CA LYS A 179 -13.92 -3.45 -31.72
C LYS A 179 -12.64 -3.89 -32.46
N MET A 180 -12.51 -5.14 -32.86
CA MET A 180 -11.34 -5.62 -33.61
C MET A 180 -11.42 -5.05 -35.05
N ARG A 181 -10.29 -4.56 -35.55
CA ARG A 181 -10.18 -4.05 -36.93
C ARG A 181 -10.41 -5.18 -37.95
N ILE A 182 -9.89 -6.38 -37.67
CA ILE A 182 -10.09 -7.59 -38.45
C ILE A 182 -10.78 -8.59 -37.55
N LYS A 183 -11.96 -9.01 -37.91
CA LYS A 183 -12.72 -10.02 -37.16
C LYS A 183 -12.26 -11.41 -37.57
N PRO A 184 -12.02 -12.32 -36.60
CA PRO A 184 -11.67 -13.71 -36.93
C PRO A 184 -12.78 -14.38 -37.71
N ASP A 185 -12.42 -15.17 -38.73
CA ASP A 185 -13.36 -16.10 -39.35
C ASP A 185 -13.44 -17.37 -38.47
N PHE A 186 -14.55 -17.50 -37.75
CA PHE A 186 -14.76 -18.67 -36.87
C PHE A 186 -15.14 -19.95 -37.63
N SER A 187 -15.39 -19.90 -38.94
CA SER A 187 -15.60 -21.07 -39.79
C SER A 187 -14.24 -21.71 -40.19
N ASP A 188 -13.19 -20.92 -40.30
CA ASP A 188 -11.84 -21.42 -40.51
C ASP A 188 -11.23 -21.93 -39.19
N GLU A 189 -10.84 -23.20 -39.16
CA GLU A 189 -10.33 -23.85 -37.94
C GLU A 189 -9.04 -23.22 -37.43
N LYS A 190 -8.15 -22.75 -38.31
CA LYS A 190 -6.86 -22.15 -37.97
C LYS A 190 -7.05 -20.75 -37.35
N GLU A 191 -7.94 -19.95 -37.96
CA GLU A 191 -8.27 -18.62 -37.44
C GLU A 191 -9.03 -18.72 -36.11
N ARG A 192 -9.96 -19.65 -36.00
CA ARG A 192 -10.68 -19.95 -34.76
C ARG A 192 -9.75 -20.32 -33.62
N LYS A 193 -8.79 -21.22 -33.83
CA LYS A 193 -7.79 -21.62 -32.81
C LYS A 193 -6.95 -20.42 -32.38
N LYS A 194 -6.49 -19.56 -33.33
CA LYS A 194 -5.74 -18.35 -33.02
C LYS A 194 -6.54 -17.34 -32.20
N ALA A 195 -7.81 -17.14 -32.55
CA ALA A 195 -8.72 -16.25 -31.83
C ALA A 195 -8.95 -16.73 -30.40
N ILE A 196 -9.27 -18.02 -30.21
CA ILE A 196 -9.42 -18.63 -28.89
C ILE A 196 -8.16 -18.41 -28.04
N ALA A 197 -6.96 -18.73 -28.56
CA ALA A 197 -5.71 -18.54 -27.85
C ALA A 197 -5.49 -17.04 -27.47
N SER A 198 -5.92 -16.11 -28.32
CA SER A 198 -5.85 -14.67 -28.03
C SER A 198 -6.79 -14.29 -26.89
N PHE A 199 -8.04 -14.78 -26.88
CA PHE A 199 -9.01 -14.49 -25.83
C PHE A 199 -8.63 -15.13 -24.51
N MET A 200 -8.04 -16.34 -24.53
CA MET A 200 -7.50 -16.97 -23.32
C MET A 200 -6.39 -16.12 -22.69
N ARG A 201 -5.51 -15.50 -23.52
CA ARG A 201 -4.48 -14.54 -23.02
C ARG A 201 -5.07 -13.27 -22.44
N LEU A 202 -6.25 -12.86 -22.91
CA LEU A 202 -7.02 -11.76 -22.32
C LEU A 202 -7.80 -12.16 -21.06
N GLY A 203 -7.69 -13.44 -20.64
CA GLY A 203 -8.24 -13.94 -19.40
C GLY A 203 -9.66 -14.48 -19.48
N PHE A 204 -10.20 -14.67 -20.67
CA PHE A 204 -11.49 -15.35 -20.86
C PHE A 204 -11.34 -16.87 -20.71
N SER A 205 -12.40 -17.55 -20.32
CA SER A 205 -12.49 -19.01 -20.26
C SER A 205 -13.26 -19.57 -21.47
N TYR A 206 -13.26 -20.87 -21.63
CA TYR A 206 -14.09 -21.52 -22.67
C TYR A 206 -15.58 -21.24 -22.47
N ASP A 207 -16.02 -21.10 -21.23
CA ASP A 207 -17.42 -20.81 -20.90
C ASP A 207 -17.86 -19.40 -21.33
N ASP A 208 -16.90 -18.48 -21.49
CA ASP A 208 -17.15 -17.12 -21.96
C ASP A 208 -17.25 -17.03 -23.49
N LEU A 209 -16.97 -18.14 -24.23
CA LEU A 209 -16.93 -18.18 -25.71
C LEU A 209 -18.26 -18.67 -26.28
N PRO A 210 -19.26 -17.81 -26.55
CA PRO A 210 -20.60 -18.24 -26.96
C PRO A 210 -20.59 -19.02 -28.28
N PHE A 211 -19.68 -18.68 -29.20
CA PHE A 211 -19.54 -19.34 -30.50
C PHE A 211 -18.99 -20.78 -30.45
N LEU A 212 -18.58 -21.28 -29.27
CA LEU A 212 -18.21 -22.68 -29.07
C LEU A 212 -19.37 -23.55 -28.56
N LYS A 213 -20.47 -22.92 -28.12
CA LYS A 213 -21.68 -23.61 -27.56
C LYS A 213 -22.70 -23.94 -28.62
N GLU A 214 -22.57 -23.46 -29.85
CA GLU A 214 -23.49 -23.66 -30.96
C GLU A 214 -23.13 -24.86 -31.87
N ARG A 215 -22.71 -25.99 -31.27
CA ARG A 215 -22.51 -27.26 -31.99
C ARG A 215 -23.25 -28.38 -31.29
#